data_a5781622b7903fff9262d11fd8e644ce
#
_entry.id   a5781622b7903fff9262d11fd8e644ce
#
_cell.length_a   1.000
_cell.length_b   1.000
_cell.length_c   1.000
_cell.angle_alpha   90.00
_cell.angle_beta   90.00
_cell.angle_gamma   90.00
#
_symmetry.space_group_name_H-M   'P 1'
#
loop_
_entity.id
_entity.type
_entity.pdbx_description
1 polymer ?
#
loop_
_entity_poly.entity_id
_entity_poly.type
_entity_poly.pdbx_seq_one_letter_code
_entity_poly.pdbx_strand_id
1 'polypeptide(L)'
;MACKQICITLVAVCSILLVIVLVRTFTLVPRKDAVIACKTADSDFIKLTDQIVKRFQRALQIKTISFKRGDYNRDQLLLLSSHLEKSFPLVHSSPLVKLDIIANYSRLYTITGSNTSLTPYLLTAHLDVVPAIPEEWEFPPFEAQIKDEYIYARGAIDFKQGIMGILEALEYLLSKGFKPNRPFYIAFGHDEEVTGVDGARVVGQELKARGLKKLEFLLDEGLAVLNGFIPGIQKPVALIGIGEKGFLTLKLHVKGEAGHSSMPLKETAIGILAKAVVKIEDNPLPSMLGYGPEKEMLEHLAHEMPLAARIIMSNLWLFGPLVSWVFSQKPPTNAIIRTVTSVTMFNGGVKTNVLPSDATAYINHRIHPAQSIQEIIDYDRAIINDDRVKLSVEDSMVAASGSPSGENDFGYQIISNSIRQIWTNATTAPALLFGNTDTRHYSMITKNIYRFCPTVMFLGDEKRFHGINERISKKNLEQAINFYYHIITNADENSLTNIHQHSDEL
;
A
#
# COMPACT_ATOMS: atom_id res chain seq x y z
N MET A 1 -17.37 1.25 58.19
CA MET A 1 -17.58 2.45 57.34
C MET A 1 -16.69 2.46 56.10
N ALA A 2 -15.40 2.26 56.18
CA ALA A 2 -14.49 2.30 55.04
C ALA A 2 -14.84 1.31 53.89
N CYS A 3 -15.16 0.06 54.20
CA CYS A 3 -15.50 -0.94 53.16
C CYS A 3 -16.77 -0.55 52.34
N LYS A 4 -17.79 0.04 53.01
CA LYS A 4 -19.03 0.51 52.37
C LYS A 4 -18.77 1.72 51.47
N GLN A 5 -17.91 2.63 51.90
CA GLN A 5 -17.47 3.75 51.06
C GLN A 5 -16.66 3.30 49.84
N ILE A 6 -15.73 2.35 50.01
CA ILE A 6 -14.95 1.79 48.90
C ILE A 6 -15.90 1.10 47.86
N CYS A 7 -16.89 0.31 48.33
CA CYS A 7 -17.86 -0.29 47.40
C CYS A 7 -18.68 0.76 46.63
N ILE A 8 -19.15 1.81 47.33
CA ILE A 8 -19.93 2.89 46.67
C ILE A 8 -19.06 3.62 45.63
N THR A 9 -17.82 3.93 45.96
CA THR A 9 -16.88 4.57 45.03
C THR A 9 -16.61 3.69 43.81
N LEU A 10 -16.37 2.40 44.02
CA LEU A 10 -16.16 1.45 42.91
C LEU A 10 -17.39 1.36 41.99
N VAL A 11 -18.59 1.25 42.57
CA VAL A 11 -19.85 1.24 41.79
C VAL A 11 -20.00 2.52 40.99
N ALA A 12 -19.74 3.70 41.61
CA ALA A 12 -19.81 4.96 40.90
C ALA A 12 -18.80 5.05 39.75
N VAL A 13 -17.55 4.65 39.95
CA VAL A 13 -16.52 4.62 38.92
C VAL A 13 -16.91 3.67 37.78
N CYS A 14 -17.36 2.46 38.10
CA CYS A 14 -17.83 1.50 37.08
C CYS A 14 -19.02 2.05 36.28
N SER A 15 -19.97 2.73 36.94
CA SER A 15 -21.12 3.34 36.27
C SER A 15 -20.71 4.46 35.33
N ILE A 16 -19.77 5.31 35.73
CA ILE A 16 -19.22 6.39 34.89
C ILE A 16 -18.50 5.78 33.69
N LEU A 17 -17.65 4.78 33.90
CA LEU A 17 -16.95 4.08 32.82
C LEU A 17 -17.92 3.46 31.83
N LEU A 18 -18.97 2.79 32.32
CA LEU A 18 -20.01 2.21 31.48
C LEU A 18 -20.70 3.26 30.62
N VAL A 19 -21.05 4.40 31.20
CA VAL A 19 -21.65 5.53 30.46
C VAL A 19 -20.70 6.03 29.38
N ILE A 20 -19.42 6.25 29.69
CA ILE A 20 -18.41 6.70 28.71
C ILE A 20 -18.30 5.67 27.56
N VAL A 21 -18.20 4.37 27.87
CA VAL A 21 -18.12 3.30 26.88
C VAL A 21 -19.35 3.30 25.96
N LEU A 22 -20.55 3.39 26.53
CA LEU A 22 -21.79 3.42 25.76
C LEU A 22 -21.90 4.68 24.90
N VAL A 23 -21.65 5.86 25.48
CA VAL A 23 -21.66 7.12 24.73
C VAL A 23 -20.71 7.03 23.54
N ARG A 24 -19.45 6.65 23.76
CA ARG A 24 -18.50 6.49 22.64
C ARG A 24 -18.97 5.48 21.61
N THR A 25 -19.49 4.32 22.02
CA THR A 25 -19.96 3.28 21.11
C THR A 25 -21.05 3.77 20.16
N PHE A 26 -21.93 4.65 20.62
CA PHE A 26 -23.06 5.13 19.83
C PHE A 26 -22.86 6.51 19.20
N THR A 27 -21.89 7.30 19.68
CA THR A 27 -21.56 8.63 19.12
C THR A 27 -20.31 8.62 18.26
N LEU A 28 -19.43 7.60 18.37
CA LEU A 28 -18.36 7.38 17.42
C LEU A 28 -18.99 6.86 16.11
N VAL A 29 -19.68 7.75 15.44
CA VAL A 29 -20.21 7.49 14.10
C VAL A 29 -19.08 7.78 13.14
N PRO A 30 -18.84 6.94 12.12
CA PRO A 30 -18.04 7.38 11.00
C PRO A 30 -18.66 8.67 10.51
N ARG A 31 -17.80 9.57 10.18
CA ARG A 31 -18.17 10.81 9.53
C ARG A 31 -19.15 10.45 8.42
N LYS A 32 -20.28 11.10 8.38
CA LYS A 32 -21.26 10.91 7.32
C LYS A 32 -20.57 11.34 6.04
N ASP A 33 -19.99 10.38 5.39
CA ASP A 33 -19.60 10.56 4.02
C ASP A 33 -20.90 10.80 3.27
N ALA A 34 -21.12 12.01 2.84
CA ALA A 34 -22.23 12.35 1.96
C ALA A 34 -21.97 11.70 0.60
N VAL A 35 -22.19 10.39 0.53
CA VAL A 35 -22.09 9.66 -0.71
C VAL A 35 -23.36 9.93 -1.48
N ILE A 36 -23.22 10.68 -2.53
CA ILE A 36 -24.17 10.66 -3.60
C ILE A 36 -23.77 9.47 -4.46
N ALA A 37 -24.51 8.38 -4.30
CA ALA A 37 -24.35 7.23 -5.15
C ALA A 37 -24.53 7.68 -6.61
N CYS A 38 -23.52 7.47 -7.45
CA CYS A 38 -23.71 7.57 -8.89
C CYS A 38 -24.78 6.56 -9.29
N LYS A 39 -25.92 7.01 -9.73
CA LYS A 39 -26.79 6.15 -10.55
C LYS A 39 -26.09 5.99 -11.90
N THR A 40 -25.91 4.74 -12.31
CA THR A 40 -25.35 4.38 -13.60
C THR A 40 -26.27 4.86 -14.73
N ALA A 41 -26.09 6.09 -15.17
CA ALA A 41 -26.55 6.44 -16.52
C ALA A 41 -25.60 5.74 -17.50
N ASP A 42 -26.14 5.10 -18.54
CA ASP A 42 -25.32 4.39 -19.55
C ASP A 42 -24.31 5.30 -20.25
N SER A 43 -24.53 6.62 -20.19
CA SER A 43 -23.65 7.65 -20.76
C SER A 43 -22.39 7.96 -19.93
N ASP A 44 -22.37 7.66 -18.64
CA ASP A 44 -21.32 8.13 -17.72
C ASP A 44 -20.27 7.07 -17.42
N PHE A 45 -20.57 5.81 -17.69
CA PHE A 45 -19.67 4.71 -17.40
C PHE A 45 -18.99 4.18 -18.65
N ILE A 46 -17.68 4.00 -18.56
CA ILE A 46 -16.87 3.39 -19.61
C ILE A 46 -17.13 1.88 -19.59
N LYS A 47 -17.75 1.37 -20.65
CA LYS A 47 -18.01 -0.06 -20.80
C LYS A 47 -16.77 -0.78 -21.30
N LEU A 48 -16.47 -1.93 -20.72
CA LEU A 48 -15.36 -2.76 -21.15
C LEU A 48 -15.67 -3.35 -22.54
N THR A 49 -14.87 -2.95 -23.53
CA THR A 49 -14.97 -3.47 -24.90
C THR A 49 -13.87 -4.51 -25.17
N ASP A 50 -14.05 -5.33 -26.19
CA ASP A 50 -13.01 -6.27 -26.63
C ASP A 50 -11.70 -5.55 -27.01
N GLN A 51 -11.77 -4.31 -27.48
CA GLN A 51 -10.58 -3.51 -27.78
C GLN A 51 -9.81 -3.13 -26.52
N ILE A 52 -10.50 -2.72 -25.46
CA ILE A 52 -9.88 -2.42 -24.16
C ILE A 52 -9.23 -3.69 -23.60
N VAL A 53 -9.95 -4.81 -23.61
CA VAL A 53 -9.41 -6.09 -23.17
C VAL A 53 -8.15 -6.47 -23.96
N LYS A 54 -8.16 -6.35 -25.29
CA LYS A 54 -6.99 -6.66 -26.14
C LYS A 54 -5.81 -5.74 -25.86
N ARG A 55 -6.05 -4.43 -25.64
CA ARG A 55 -4.98 -3.50 -25.26
C ARG A 55 -4.34 -3.91 -23.92
N PHE A 56 -5.16 -4.25 -22.95
CA PHE A 56 -4.68 -4.71 -21.64
C PHE A 56 -3.92 -6.04 -21.75
N GLN A 57 -4.48 -7.03 -22.47
CA GLN A 57 -3.76 -8.29 -22.70
C GLN A 57 -2.41 -8.05 -23.37
N ARG A 58 -2.32 -7.15 -24.35
CA ARG A 58 -1.05 -6.83 -25.00
C ARG A 58 -0.07 -6.19 -24.03
N ALA A 59 -0.51 -5.29 -23.16
CA ALA A 59 0.36 -4.72 -22.11
C ALA A 59 0.90 -5.79 -21.16
N LEU A 60 0.08 -6.77 -20.78
CA LEU A 60 0.48 -7.89 -19.92
C LEU A 60 1.46 -8.85 -20.59
N GLN A 61 1.36 -9.04 -21.91
CA GLN A 61 2.26 -9.89 -22.68
C GLN A 61 3.67 -9.32 -22.81
N ILE A 62 3.85 -8.03 -22.57
CA ILE A 62 5.15 -7.37 -22.62
C ILE A 62 5.86 -7.58 -21.29
N LYS A 63 6.97 -8.31 -21.31
CA LYS A 63 7.71 -8.82 -20.15
C LYS A 63 8.65 -7.74 -19.55
N THR A 64 8.09 -6.73 -18.95
CA THR A 64 8.85 -5.62 -18.32
C THR A 64 9.41 -6.02 -16.96
N ILE A 65 10.19 -7.09 -16.92
CA ILE A 65 10.69 -7.69 -15.67
C ILE A 65 11.85 -6.87 -15.12
N SER A 66 11.79 -6.53 -13.83
CA SER A 66 12.90 -5.99 -13.04
C SER A 66 13.45 -7.08 -12.12
N PHE A 67 14.77 -7.35 -12.19
CA PHE A 67 15.44 -8.38 -11.37
C PHE A 67 16.13 -7.79 -10.16
N LYS A 68 16.78 -6.65 -10.34
CA LYS A 68 17.46 -5.84 -9.32
C LYS A 68 17.68 -4.44 -9.87
N ARG A 69 18.05 -3.51 -9.02
CA ARG A 69 18.37 -2.15 -9.44
C ARG A 69 19.39 -2.15 -10.59
N GLY A 70 19.07 -1.43 -11.67
CA GLY A 70 19.88 -1.34 -12.89
C GLY A 70 19.76 -2.53 -13.84
N ASP A 71 19.10 -3.61 -13.43
CA ASP A 71 18.91 -4.85 -14.19
C ASP A 71 17.41 -5.09 -14.45
N TYR A 72 16.89 -4.38 -15.43
CA TYR A 72 15.52 -4.49 -15.92
C TYR A 72 15.50 -4.68 -17.44
N ASN A 73 14.42 -5.27 -17.94
CA ASN A 73 14.28 -5.58 -19.36
C ASN A 73 13.97 -4.31 -20.18
N ARG A 74 15.03 -3.63 -20.59
CA ARG A 74 14.98 -2.30 -21.27
C ARG A 74 14.21 -2.33 -22.57
N ASP A 75 14.41 -3.35 -23.40
CA ASP A 75 13.73 -3.48 -24.69
C ASP A 75 12.21 -3.66 -24.49
N GLN A 76 11.80 -4.38 -23.46
CA GLN A 76 10.40 -4.55 -23.14
C GLN A 76 9.77 -3.29 -22.55
N LEU A 77 10.51 -2.48 -21.79
CA LEU A 77 10.06 -1.16 -21.35
C LEU A 77 9.81 -0.24 -22.55
N LEU A 78 10.70 -0.22 -23.53
CA LEU A 78 10.50 0.55 -24.77
C LEU A 78 9.34 -0.01 -25.61
N LEU A 79 9.15 -1.32 -25.64
CA LEU A 79 8.02 -1.94 -26.32
C LEU A 79 6.70 -1.58 -25.65
N LEU A 80 6.64 -1.59 -24.31
CA LEU A 80 5.46 -1.15 -23.57
C LEU A 80 5.18 0.33 -23.84
N SER A 81 6.20 1.17 -23.83
CA SER A 81 6.10 2.59 -24.18
C SER A 81 5.44 2.80 -25.54
N SER A 82 5.94 2.10 -26.58
CA SER A 82 5.36 2.15 -27.93
C SER A 82 3.92 1.60 -27.98
N HIS A 83 3.62 0.58 -27.19
CA HIS A 83 2.26 0.05 -27.09
C HIS A 83 1.29 1.08 -26.49
N LEU A 84 1.68 1.78 -25.43
CA LEU A 84 0.85 2.82 -24.80
C LEU A 84 0.60 3.99 -25.77
N GLU A 85 1.61 4.44 -26.51
CA GLU A 85 1.45 5.51 -27.48
C GLU A 85 0.47 5.17 -28.61
N LYS A 86 0.54 3.93 -29.11
CA LYS A 86 -0.38 3.43 -30.15
C LYS A 86 -1.79 3.20 -29.63
N SER A 87 -1.92 2.81 -28.36
CA SER A 87 -3.20 2.45 -27.74
C SER A 87 -4.04 3.67 -27.35
N PHE A 88 -3.40 4.80 -27.08
CA PHE A 88 -4.02 6.02 -26.55
C PHE A 88 -3.69 7.25 -27.42
N PRO A 89 -4.16 7.29 -28.68
CA PRO A 89 -3.79 8.35 -29.62
C PRO A 89 -4.27 9.75 -29.21
N LEU A 90 -5.42 9.87 -28.53
CA LEU A 90 -5.91 11.18 -28.09
C LEU A 90 -5.07 11.72 -26.93
N VAL A 91 -4.67 10.86 -25.98
CA VAL A 91 -3.75 11.25 -24.91
C VAL A 91 -2.44 11.77 -25.48
N HIS A 92 -1.88 11.10 -26.51
CA HIS A 92 -0.58 11.44 -27.05
C HIS A 92 -0.57 12.54 -28.14
N SER A 93 -1.75 12.90 -28.68
CA SER A 93 -1.89 13.98 -29.67
C SER A 93 -2.57 15.24 -29.12
N SER A 94 -3.15 15.17 -27.92
CA SER A 94 -3.85 16.32 -27.32
C SER A 94 -2.89 17.47 -26.99
N PRO A 95 -3.20 18.71 -27.35
CA PRO A 95 -2.42 19.87 -26.94
C PRO A 95 -2.49 20.14 -25.42
N LEU A 96 -3.41 19.51 -24.70
CA LEU A 96 -3.55 19.61 -23.24
C LEU A 96 -2.58 18.68 -22.50
N VAL A 97 -1.96 17.72 -23.19
CA VAL A 97 -1.11 16.69 -22.60
C VAL A 97 0.30 16.79 -23.14
N LYS A 98 1.26 16.97 -22.26
CA LYS A 98 2.69 16.91 -22.59
C LYS A 98 3.27 15.65 -21.97
N LEU A 99 3.90 14.80 -22.77
CA LEU A 99 4.67 13.65 -22.32
C LEU A 99 6.15 13.98 -22.30
N ASP A 100 6.81 13.71 -21.17
CA ASP A 100 8.26 13.71 -21.03
C ASP A 100 8.74 12.31 -20.63
N ILE A 101 9.80 11.82 -21.27
CA ILE A 101 10.45 10.56 -20.90
C ILE A 101 11.57 10.86 -19.92
N ILE A 102 11.45 10.36 -18.71
CA ILE A 102 12.40 10.60 -17.63
C ILE A 102 13.26 9.34 -17.44
N ALA A 103 14.56 9.53 -17.24
CA ALA A 103 15.53 8.43 -17.06
C ALA A 103 15.40 7.33 -18.13
N ASN A 104 15.15 7.70 -19.37
CA ASN A 104 14.99 6.88 -20.58
C ASN A 104 13.72 6.00 -20.65
N TYR A 105 13.05 5.67 -19.54
CA TYR A 105 11.95 4.71 -19.53
C TYR A 105 10.71 5.18 -18.78
N SER A 106 10.85 5.94 -17.70
CA SER A 106 9.73 6.46 -16.93
C SER A 106 8.97 7.52 -17.71
N ARG A 107 7.67 7.58 -17.52
CA ARG A 107 6.78 8.47 -18.27
C ARG A 107 6.17 9.49 -17.33
N LEU A 108 6.31 10.76 -17.68
CA LEU A 108 5.69 11.87 -16.95
C LEU A 108 4.77 12.63 -17.91
N TYR A 109 3.46 12.51 -17.66
CA TYR A 109 2.46 13.29 -18.37
C TYR A 109 2.12 14.53 -17.54
N THR A 110 2.14 15.69 -18.17
CA THR A 110 1.67 16.95 -17.61
C THR A 110 0.37 17.32 -18.32
N ILE A 111 -0.73 17.35 -17.57
CA ILE A 111 -2.04 17.72 -18.09
C ILE A 111 -2.35 19.15 -17.67
N THR A 112 -2.55 20.01 -18.68
CA THR A 112 -2.79 21.44 -18.48
C THR A 112 -4.24 21.69 -18.06
N GLY A 113 -4.44 22.36 -16.91
CA GLY A 113 -5.75 22.85 -16.47
C GLY A 113 -5.97 24.31 -16.88
N SER A 114 -7.23 24.71 -17.01
CA SER A 114 -7.63 26.08 -17.32
C SER A 114 -7.42 27.03 -16.14
N ASN A 115 -7.44 26.52 -14.91
CA ASN A 115 -7.25 27.30 -13.68
C ASN A 115 -5.92 26.93 -13.01
N THR A 116 -4.88 27.66 -13.33
CA THR A 116 -3.53 27.46 -12.78
C THR A 116 -3.38 27.85 -11.31
N SER A 117 -4.41 28.45 -10.69
CA SER A 117 -4.42 28.73 -9.25
C SER A 117 -4.73 27.49 -8.40
N LEU A 118 -5.33 26.45 -9.00
CA LEU A 118 -5.60 25.18 -8.32
C LEU A 118 -4.32 24.36 -8.18
N THR A 119 -4.07 23.86 -6.98
CA THR A 119 -2.94 22.98 -6.72
C THR A 119 -3.12 21.67 -7.50
N PRO A 120 -2.12 21.24 -8.31
CA PRO A 120 -2.22 20.01 -9.09
C PRO A 120 -2.18 18.77 -8.19
N TYR A 121 -2.70 17.64 -8.69
CA TYR A 121 -2.53 16.32 -8.08
C TYR A 121 -1.69 15.41 -8.98
N LEU A 122 -1.31 14.24 -8.44
CA LEU A 122 -0.51 13.24 -9.15
C LEU A 122 -1.13 11.86 -9.04
N LEU A 123 -1.31 11.19 -10.17
CA LEU A 123 -1.62 9.76 -10.25
C LEU A 123 -0.37 9.00 -10.63
N THR A 124 -0.04 7.94 -9.90
CA THR A 124 1.14 7.12 -10.18
C THR A 124 0.79 5.65 -10.41
N ALA A 125 1.66 4.99 -11.14
CA ALA A 125 1.70 3.53 -11.34
C ALA A 125 3.11 3.16 -11.77
N HIS A 126 3.42 1.86 -11.87
CA HIS A 126 4.72 1.40 -12.35
C HIS A 126 4.62 0.52 -13.59
N LEU A 127 5.68 0.57 -14.42
CA LEU A 127 5.75 -0.12 -15.72
C LEU A 127 6.29 -1.55 -15.59
N ASP A 128 7.11 -1.79 -14.58
CA ASP A 128 7.80 -3.06 -14.38
C ASP A 128 6.95 -4.08 -13.61
N VAL A 129 7.45 -5.28 -13.54
CA VAL A 129 6.83 -6.41 -12.82
C VAL A 129 7.92 -7.31 -12.26
N VAL A 130 7.64 -8.02 -11.16
CA VAL A 130 8.54 -9.05 -10.61
C VAL A 130 8.68 -10.25 -11.57
N PRO A 131 9.78 -11.01 -11.50
CA PRO A 131 9.91 -12.28 -12.21
C PRO A 131 8.80 -13.28 -11.87
N ALA A 132 8.56 -14.21 -12.79
CA ALA A 132 7.67 -15.34 -12.58
C ALA A 132 8.35 -16.63 -13.07
N ILE A 133 8.08 -17.75 -12.40
CA ILE A 133 8.55 -19.09 -12.77
C ILE A 133 7.39 -19.75 -13.52
N PRO A 134 7.45 -19.84 -14.87
CA PRO A 134 6.30 -20.27 -15.69
C PRO A 134 5.76 -21.66 -15.34
N GLU A 135 6.65 -22.56 -14.90
CA GLU A 135 6.34 -23.96 -14.58
C GLU A 135 5.43 -24.09 -13.34
N GLU A 136 5.35 -23.06 -12.50
CA GLU A 136 4.51 -23.04 -11.31
C GLU A 136 3.09 -22.51 -11.60
N TRP A 137 2.86 -21.94 -12.81
CA TRP A 137 1.59 -21.31 -13.14
C TRP A 137 0.67 -22.27 -13.90
N GLU A 138 -0.63 -22.21 -13.59
CA GLU A 138 -1.67 -22.92 -14.35
C GLU A 138 -1.78 -22.39 -15.79
N PHE A 139 -1.63 -21.07 -15.97
CA PHE A 139 -1.58 -20.39 -17.26
C PHE A 139 -0.26 -19.62 -17.37
N PRO A 140 0.45 -19.67 -18.51
CA PRO A 140 1.73 -18.97 -18.63
C PRO A 140 1.63 -17.48 -18.26
N PRO A 141 2.54 -16.98 -17.39
CA PRO A 141 2.38 -15.68 -16.72
C PRO A 141 2.40 -14.45 -17.65
N PHE A 142 2.78 -14.62 -18.91
CA PHE A 142 2.86 -13.54 -19.89
C PHE A 142 2.06 -13.82 -21.18
N GLU A 143 1.11 -14.72 -21.14
CA GLU A 143 0.19 -14.95 -22.27
C GLU A 143 -1.12 -14.20 -22.15
N ALA A 144 -1.44 -13.70 -20.95
CA ALA A 144 -2.69 -12.99 -20.64
C ALA A 144 -3.94 -13.77 -21.07
N GLN A 145 -3.97 -15.06 -20.75
CA GLN A 145 -5.08 -15.95 -21.10
C GLN A 145 -6.36 -15.57 -20.36
N ILE A 146 -7.48 -15.68 -21.05
CA ILE A 146 -8.81 -15.44 -20.45
C ILE A 146 -9.45 -16.79 -20.17
N LYS A 147 -9.86 -17.01 -18.90
CA LYS A 147 -10.68 -18.15 -18.50
C LYS A 147 -11.65 -17.71 -17.41
N ASP A 148 -12.90 -18.14 -17.51
CA ASP A 148 -13.95 -17.88 -16.53
C ASP A 148 -14.06 -16.38 -16.14
N GLU A 149 -14.01 -15.50 -17.16
CA GLU A 149 -14.04 -14.03 -17.02
C GLU A 149 -12.82 -13.42 -16.30
N TYR A 150 -11.77 -14.18 -16.04
CA TYR A 150 -10.50 -13.70 -15.51
C TYR A 150 -9.41 -13.65 -16.58
N ILE A 151 -8.59 -12.61 -16.53
CA ILE A 151 -7.37 -12.44 -17.30
C ILE A 151 -6.19 -12.84 -16.39
N TYR A 152 -5.51 -13.92 -16.76
CA TYR A 152 -4.38 -14.45 -15.98
C TYR A 152 -3.07 -13.94 -16.53
N ALA A 153 -2.35 -13.14 -15.75
CA ALA A 153 -0.98 -12.72 -16.10
C ALA A 153 -0.27 -12.07 -14.91
N ARG A 154 1.06 -12.10 -14.90
CA ARG A 154 1.90 -11.26 -14.08
C ARG A 154 1.69 -9.79 -14.46
N GLY A 155 1.49 -8.91 -13.46
CA GLY A 155 1.16 -7.50 -13.67
C GLY A 155 -0.33 -7.20 -13.85
N ALA A 156 -1.20 -8.22 -13.78
CA ALA A 156 -2.65 -8.03 -13.92
C ALA A 156 -3.25 -7.28 -12.73
N ILE A 157 -2.71 -7.48 -11.53
CA ILE A 157 -3.06 -6.74 -10.31
C ILE A 157 -2.00 -5.69 -10.02
N ASP A 158 -0.73 -6.05 -10.16
CA ASP A 158 0.45 -5.32 -9.72
C ASP A 158 1.37 -4.97 -10.88
N PHE A 159 1.37 -3.74 -11.49
CA PHE A 159 0.28 -2.78 -11.39
C PHE A 159 -0.09 -2.23 -12.78
N LYS A 160 -0.04 -3.07 -13.86
CA LYS A 160 -0.39 -2.62 -15.23
C LYS A 160 -1.86 -2.25 -15.38
N GLN A 161 -2.75 -2.78 -14.52
CA GLN A 161 -4.13 -2.32 -14.49
C GLN A 161 -4.24 -0.83 -14.12
N GLY A 162 -3.38 -0.33 -13.26
CA GLY A 162 -3.34 1.09 -12.91
C GLY A 162 -2.94 1.96 -14.11
N ILE A 163 -1.88 1.57 -14.82
CA ILE A 163 -1.45 2.25 -16.05
C ILE A 163 -2.60 2.32 -17.06
N MET A 164 -3.18 1.15 -17.38
CA MET A 164 -4.22 1.07 -18.39
C MET A 164 -5.51 1.75 -17.93
N GLY A 165 -5.87 1.61 -16.65
CA GLY A 165 -7.04 2.28 -16.07
C GLY A 165 -6.96 3.81 -16.15
N ILE A 166 -5.83 4.38 -15.80
CA ILE A 166 -5.59 5.83 -15.88
C ILE A 166 -5.66 6.32 -17.33
N LEU A 167 -4.98 5.62 -18.25
CA LEU A 167 -4.92 6.05 -19.65
C LEU A 167 -6.24 5.83 -20.39
N GLU A 168 -6.98 4.72 -20.14
CA GLU A 168 -8.31 4.49 -20.70
C GLU A 168 -9.31 5.57 -20.25
N ALA A 169 -9.26 5.93 -18.96
CA ALA A 169 -10.11 6.99 -18.41
C ALA A 169 -9.81 8.35 -19.07
N LEU A 170 -8.53 8.71 -19.21
CA LEU A 170 -8.13 9.97 -19.83
C LEU A 170 -8.43 10.00 -21.33
N GLU A 171 -8.19 8.91 -22.07
CA GLU A 171 -8.51 8.78 -23.50
C GLU A 171 -10.03 8.96 -23.71
N TYR A 172 -10.84 8.32 -22.88
CA TYR A 172 -12.30 8.46 -22.93
C TYR A 172 -12.73 9.91 -22.65
N LEU A 173 -12.23 10.52 -21.60
CA LEU A 173 -12.54 11.92 -21.26
C LEU A 173 -12.18 12.87 -22.40
N LEU A 174 -10.98 12.75 -22.98
CA LEU A 174 -10.56 13.54 -24.12
C LEU A 174 -11.46 13.31 -25.36
N SER A 175 -11.92 12.07 -25.58
CA SER A 175 -12.88 11.76 -26.66
C SER A 175 -14.24 12.46 -26.49
N LYS A 176 -14.60 12.81 -25.26
CA LYS A 176 -15.80 13.58 -24.91
C LYS A 176 -15.59 15.09 -24.88
N GLY A 177 -14.38 15.54 -25.23
CA GLY A 177 -14.02 16.95 -25.24
C GLY A 177 -13.70 17.53 -23.85
N PHE A 178 -13.36 16.69 -22.89
CA PHE A 178 -12.97 17.12 -21.55
C PHE A 178 -11.80 18.11 -21.59
N LYS A 179 -11.97 19.20 -20.87
CA LYS A 179 -10.96 20.25 -20.69
C LYS A 179 -10.77 20.42 -19.18
N PRO A 180 -9.66 19.95 -18.61
CA PRO A 180 -9.44 20.03 -17.18
C PRO A 180 -9.48 21.48 -16.67
N ASN A 181 -10.15 21.70 -15.56
CA ASN A 181 -10.08 22.94 -14.81
C ASN A 181 -8.81 22.94 -13.93
N ARG A 182 -8.58 21.85 -13.20
CA ARG A 182 -7.37 21.66 -12.37
C ARG A 182 -6.26 20.99 -13.18
N PRO A 183 -5.01 21.53 -13.17
CA PRO A 183 -3.87 20.81 -13.73
C PRO A 183 -3.57 19.55 -12.92
N PHE A 184 -3.00 18.52 -13.58
CA PHE A 184 -2.55 17.33 -12.88
C PHE A 184 -1.41 16.63 -13.62
N TYR A 185 -0.78 15.70 -12.93
CA TYR A 185 0.29 14.87 -13.45
C TYR A 185 -0.09 13.40 -13.42
N ILE A 186 0.47 12.64 -14.38
CA ILE A 186 0.48 11.18 -14.34
C ILE A 186 1.94 10.75 -14.46
N ALA A 187 2.40 9.86 -13.57
CA ALA A 187 3.77 9.38 -13.58
C ALA A 187 3.79 7.85 -13.53
N PHE A 188 4.54 7.24 -14.46
CA PHE A 188 4.77 5.81 -14.46
C PHE A 188 6.26 5.54 -14.27
N GLY A 189 6.64 5.04 -13.09
CA GLY A 189 7.98 4.55 -12.77
C GLY A 189 8.33 3.28 -13.53
N HIS A 190 9.61 3.02 -13.76
CA HIS A 190 10.03 1.83 -14.51
C HIS A 190 10.75 0.78 -13.66
N ASP A 191 10.92 1.01 -12.37
CA ASP A 191 11.74 0.20 -11.46
C ASP A 191 11.20 0.15 -10.03
N GLU A 192 9.87 0.22 -9.86
CA GLU A 192 9.22 0.16 -8.55
C GLU A 192 9.61 -1.11 -7.79
N GLU A 193 9.53 -2.26 -8.46
CA GLU A 193 9.79 -3.62 -7.95
C GLU A 193 11.24 -3.81 -7.44
N VAL A 194 12.10 -2.85 -7.78
CA VAL A 194 13.50 -2.82 -7.35
C VAL A 194 13.86 -1.47 -6.73
N THR A 195 12.91 -0.87 -6.03
CA THR A 195 13.02 0.32 -5.16
C THR A 195 12.74 1.68 -5.79
N GLY A 196 12.39 1.83 -7.07
CA GLY A 196 11.99 3.08 -7.73
C GLY A 196 13.07 4.18 -7.77
N VAL A 197 14.32 3.80 -7.54
CA VAL A 197 15.42 4.75 -7.36
C VAL A 197 15.85 5.37 -8.67
N ASP A 198 15.79 4.62 -9.76
CA ASP A 198 16.22 5.08 -11.08
C ASP A 198 15.05 5.67 -11.88
N GLY A 199 13.78 5.37 -11.50
CA GLY A 199 12.54 5.87 -12.10
C GLY A 199 11.81 6.90 -11.24
N ALA A 200 10.94 6.45 -10.33
CA ALA A 200 10.05 7.33 -9.57
C ALA A 200 10.78 8.42 -8.78
N ARG A 201 11.94 8.11 -8.19
CA ARG A 201 12.78 9.11 -7.51
C ARG A 201 13.22 10.22 -8.47
N VAL A 202 13.65 9.87 -9.69
CA VAL A 202 14.09 10.84 -10.70
C VAL A 202 12.91 11.69 -11.18
N VAL A 203 11.73 11.08 -11.34
CA VAL A 203 10.48 11.82 -11.66
C VAL A 203 10.14 12.82 -10.55
N GLY A 204 10.20 12.41 -9.28
CA GLY A 204 9.97 13.33 -8.15
C GLY A 204 10.95 14.50 -8.10
N GLN A 205 12.23 14.23 -8.37
CA GLN A 205 13.28 15.25 -8.47
C GLN A 205 13.03 16.20 -9.64
N GLU A 206 12.61 15.69 -10.79
CA GLU A 206 12.27 16.48 -11.96
C GLU A 206 11.08 17.40 -11.72
N LEU A 207 10.00 16.90 -11.11
CA LEU A 207 8.85 17.73 -10.73
C LEU A 207 9.27 18.89 -9.82
N LYS A 208 10.12 18.60 -8.83
CA LYS A 208 10.67 19.62 -7.94
C LYS A 208 11.57 20.62 -8.69
N ALA A 209 12.41 20.16 -9.61
CA ALA A 209 13.30 21.01 -10.42
C ALA A 209 12.50 21.94 -11.35
N ARG A 210 11.32 21.51 -11.84
CA ARG A 210 10.37 22.35 -12.59
C ARG A 210 9.65 23.39 -11.74
N GLY A 211 9.93 23.45 -10.44
CA GLY A 211 9.34 24.43 -9.52
C GLY A 211 8.02 23.99 -8.89
N LEU A 212 7.63 22.71 -8.99
CA LEU A 212 6.47 22.20 -8.29
C LEU A 212 6.71 22.25 -6.77
N LYS A 213 5.96 23.11 -6.10
CA LYS A 213 6.11 23.35 -4.65
C LYS A 213 5.27 22.40 -3.82
N LYS A 214 4.08 22.02 -4.31
CA LYS A 214 3.10 21.22 -3.59
C LYS A 214 2.19 20.48 -4.57
N LEU A 215 1.79 19.27 -4.19
CA LEU A 215 0.64 18.57 -4.77
C LEU A 215 -0.54 18.61 -3.80
N GLU A 216 -1.75 18.70 -4.33
CA GLU A 216 -2.98 18.60 -3.55
C GLU A 216 -3.09 17.24 -2.89
N PHE A 217 -2.87 16.19 -3.69
CA PHE A 217 -2.68 14.83 -3.25
C PHE A 217 -1.88 14.02 -4.27
N LEU A 218 -1.42 12.86 -3.85
CA LEU A 218 -0.87 11.81 -4.68
C LEU A 218 -1.66 10.52 -4.43
N LEU A 219 -2.03 9.83 -5.50
CA LEU A 219 -2.62 8.49 -5.45
C LEU A 219 -1.72 7.51 -6.20
N ASP A 220 -1.34 6.45 -5.51
CA ASP A 220 -0.53 5.34 -6.01
C ASP A 220 -1.25 4.01 -5.75
N GLU A 221 -0.63 2.90 -6.15
CA GLU A 221 -1.03 1.55 -5.79
C GLU A 221 -1.08 1.31 -4.27
N GLY A 222 -1.59 0.16 -3.84
CA GLY A 222 -1.53 -0.25 -2.44
C GLY A 222 -2.67 -1.14 -1.99
N LEU A 223 -3.44 -0.71 -0.99
CA LEU A 223 -4.57 -1.49 -0.46
C LEU A 223 -5.74 -1.53 -1.43
N ALA A 224 -6.67 -2.48 -1.22
CA ALA A 224 -7.69 -2.85 -2.18
C ALA A 224 -9.10 -2.90 -1.56
N VAL A 225 -10.09 -3.28 -2.36
CA VAL A 225 -11.45 -3.61 -1.89
C VAL A 225 -11.46 -5.06 -1.40
N LEU A 226 -11.59 -5.24 -0.10
CA LEU A 226 -11.57 -6.54 0.57
C LEU A 226 -12.98 -7.08 0.76
N ASN A 227 -13.26 -8.27 0.24
CA ASN A 227 -14.54 -8.92 0.40
C ASN A 227 -14.39 -10.19 1.28
N GLY A 228 -15.04 -10.18 2.45
CA GLY A 228 -15.00 -11.30 3.39
C GLY A 228 -13.73 -11.39 4.26
N PHE A 229 -12.83 -10.43 4.22
CA PHE A 229 -11.57 -10.45 5.01
C PHE A 229 -11.77 -10.05 6.47
N ILE A 230 -12.71 -9.14 6.76
CA ILE A 230 -12.88 -8.57 8.09
C ILE A 230 -14.02 -9.28 8.80
N PRO A 231 -13.74 -10.07 9.87
CA PRO A 231 -14.77 -10.81 10.59
C PRO A 231 -15.87 -9.88 11.12
N GLY A 232 -17.12 -10.26 10.86
CA GLY A 232 -18.30 -9.53 11.32
C GLY A 232 -18.76 -8.40 10.39
N ILE A 233 -18.00 -8.06 9.36
CA ILE A 233 -18.43 -7.09 8.32
C ILE A 233 -18.85 -7.86 7.07
N GLN A 234 -20.11 -7.69 6.68
CA GLN A 234 -20.69 -8.39 5.51
C GLN A 234 -20.45 -7.66 4.19
N LYS A 235 -20.24 -6.36 4.26
CA LYS A 235 -20.00 -5.50 3.09
C LYS A 235 -18.53 -5.59 2.64
N PRO A 236 -18.24 -5.33 1.36
CA PRO A 236 -16.87 -5.06 0.94
C PRO A 236 -16.30 -3.85 1.69
N VAL A 237 -15.04 -3.94 2.08
CA VAL A 237 -14.30 -2.87 2.75
C VAL A 237 -13.16 -2.42 1.86
N ALA A 238 -13.22 -1.17 1.40
CA ALA A 238 -12.15 -0.55 0.64
C ALA A 238 -11.19 0.15 1.61
N LEU A 239 -9.97 -0.34 1.69
CA LEU A 239 -8.94 0.24 2.55
C LEU A 239 -8.09 1.21 1.75
N ILE A 240 -8.01 2.47 2.21
CA ILE A 240 -7.18 3.51 1.63
C ILE A 240 -5.91 3.64 2.48
N GLY A 241 -4.77 3.29 1.94
CA GLY A 241 -3.49 3.39 2.65
C GLY A 241 -3.12 4.86 2.87
N ILE A 242 -3.15 5.30 4.12
CA ILE A 242 -2.74 6.66 4.52
C ILE A 242 -1.33 6.70 5.09
N GLY A 243 -0.79 5.57 5.47
CA GLY A 243 0.57 5.37 5.96
C GLY A 243 1.18 4.10 5.41
N GLU A 244 2.49 3.99 5.53
CA GLU A 244 3.28 2.89 4.98
C GLU A 244 4.35 2.50 5.98
N LYS A 245 4.56 1.19 6.16
CA LYS A 245 5.63 0.70 7.03
C LYS A 245 7.01 1.04 6.47
N GLY A 246 7.93 1.37 7.36
CA GLY A 246 9.35 1.40 7.03
C GLY A 246 9.95 0.00 6.96
N PHE A 247 11.21 -0.06 6.57
CA PHE A 247 11.98 -1.28 6.72
C PHE A 247 13.39 -1.01 7.23
N LEU A 248 13.99 -2.04 7.82
CA LEU A 248 15.37 -2.04 8.25
C LEU A 248 15.92 -3.45 8.05
N THR A 249 17.01 -3.56 7.32
CA THR A 249 17.79 -4.79 7.21
C THR A 249 19.07 -4.63 8.04
N LEU A 250 19.13 -5.37 9.13
CA LEU A 250 20.32 -5.46 9.98
C LEU A 250 21.13 -6.70 9.62
N LYS A 251 22.45 -6.52 9.53
CA LYS A 251 23.41 -7.61 9.51
C LYS A 251 24.01 -7.77 10.90
N LEU A 252 23.86 -8.96 11.45
CA LEU A 252 24.53 -9.41 12.64
C LEU A 252 25.81 -10.16 12.22
N HIS A 253 26.92 -9.79 12.81
CA HIS A 253 28.21 -10.41 12.49
C HIS A 253 28.96 -10.78 13.78
N VAL A 254 29.44 -12.00 13.84
CA VAL A 254 30.27 -12.54 14.93
C VAL A 254 31.59 -13.01 14.36
N LYS A 255 32.70 -12.48 14.88
CA LYS A 255 34.06 -13.01 14.61
C LYS A 255 34.39 -14.12 15.62
N GLY A 256 34.94 -15.21 15.13
CA GLY A 256 35.44 -16.34 15.93
C GLY A 256 36.86 -16.68 15.57
N GLU A 257 37.39 -17.68 16.22
CA GLU A 257 38.69 -18.26 15.88
C GLU A 257 38.49 -19.53 15.06
N ALA A 258 39.16 -19.60 13.92
CA ALA A 258 39.18 -20.81 13.11
C ALA A 258 40.01 -21.90 13.80
N GLY A 259 39.60 -23.15 13.66
CA GLY A 259 40.34 -24.24 14.29
C GLY A 259 39.79 -25.62 13.88
N HIS A 260 40.42 -26.67 14.43
CA HIS A 260 39.97 -28.03 14.21
C HIS A 260 38.82 -28.37 15.16
N SER A 261 37.75 -28.98 14.63
CA SER A 261 36.52 -29.29 15.36
C SER A 261 36.72 -30.26 16.56
N SER A 262 37.83 -30.99 16.62
CA SER A 262 38.17 -31.84 17.77
C SER A 262 38.68 -31.11 19.00
N MET A 263 39.00 -29.81 18.86
CA MET A 263 39.44 -28.93 19.96
C MET A 263 38.52 -27.69 19.97
N PRO A 264 37.22 -27.86 20.29
CA PRO A 264 36.24 -26.77 20.15
C PRO A 264 36.47 -25.71 21.22
N LEU A 265 36.28 -24.45 20.86
CA LEU A 265 36.12 -23.37 21.81
C LEU A 265 34.82 -23.59 22.62
N LYS A 266 34.74 -22.94 23.79
CA LYS A 266 33.53 -23.00 24.62
C LYS A 266 32.27 -22.55 23.84
N GLU A 267 32.43 -21.57 22.96
CA GLU A 267 31.41 -21.08 22.05
C GLU A 267 32.01 -20.77 20.68
N THR A 268 31.39 -21.23 19.63
CA THR A 268 31.78 -20.94 18.23
C THR A 268 31.10 -19.66 17.77
N ALA A 269 31.60 -19.05 16.67
CA ALA A 269 30.91 -17.91 16.04
C ALA A 269 29.44 -18.22 15.68
N ILE A 270 29.17 -19.43 15.15
CA ILE A 270 27.81 -19.91 14.86
C ILE A 270 26.98 -19.99 16.16
N GLY A 271 27.53 -20.55 17.25
CA GLY A 271 26.80 -20.70 18.50
C GLY A 271 26.44 -19.38 19.17
N ILE A 272 27.36 -18.39 19.11
CA ILE A 272 27.09 -17.02 19.62
C ILE A 272 26.00 -16.35 18.79
N LEU A 273 26.12 -16.40 17.45
CA LEU A 273 25.14 -15.80 16.54
C LEU A 273 23.76 -16.45 16.67
N ALA A 274 23.69 -17.78 16.79
CA ALA A 274 22.42 -18.51 16.95
C ALA A 274 21.69 -18.07 18.24
N LYS A 275 22.42 -17.89 19.36
CA LYS A 275 21.82 -17.35 20.58
C LYS A 275 21.27 -15.94 20.42
N ALA A 276 21.95 -15.08 19.67
CA ALA A 276 21.47 -13.74 19.36
C ALA A 276 20.18 -13.76 18.54
N VAL A 277 20.12 -14.61 17.52
CA VAL A 277 18.94 -14.79 16.65
C VAL A 277 17.75 -15.30 17.48
N VAL A 278 17.92 -16.33 18.30
CA VAL A 278 16.86 -16.87 19.18
C VAL A 278 16.33 -15.78 20.12
N LYS A 279 17.21 -14.97 20.71
CA LYS A 279 16.78 -13.86 21.58
C LYS A 279 15.90 -12.85 20.83
N ILE A 280 16.22 -12.51 19.58
CA ILE A 280 15.43 -11.59 18.77
C ILE A 280 14.06 -12.20 18.44
N GLU A 281 14.00 -13.48 18.05
CA GLU A 281 12.74 -14.15 17.71
C GLU A 281 11.83 -14.35 18.93
N ASP A 282 12.40 -14.66 20.12
CA ASP A 282 11.65 -14.85 21.36
C ASP A 282 11.17 -13.53 21.98
N ASN A 283 11.72 -12.39 21.56
CA ASN A 283 11.37 -11.08 22.10
C ASN A 283 10.84 -10.15 20.99
N PRO A 284 9.60 -10.33 20.55
CA PRO A 284 9.02 -9.46 19.54
C PRO A 284 8.88 -8.03 20.06
N LEU A 285 9.04 -7.05 19.16
CA LEU A 285 8.87 -5.63 19.50
C LEU A 285 7.48 -5.35 20.11
N PRO A 286 7.35 -4.33 20.96
CA PRO A 286 6.10 -4.01 21.63
C PRO A 286 4.99 -3.64 20.61
N SER A 287 3.74 -3.83 21.01
CA SER A 287 2.59 -3.37 20.22
C SER A 287 2.52 -1.85 20.19
N MET A 288 2.26 -1.31 19.02
CA MET A 288 2.02 0.11 18.75
C MET A 288 0.54 0.39 18.46
N LEU A 289 -0.36 -0.52 18.81
CA LEU A 289 -1.80 -0.34 18.63
C LEU A 289 -2.26 0.99 19.25
N GLY A 290 -2.85 1.83 18.44
CA GLY A 290 -3.37 3.13 18.85
C GLY A 290 -2.47 4.32 18.54
N TYR A 291 -1.28 4.08 18.00
CA TYR A 291 -0.31 5.11 17.65
C TYR A 291 -0.13 5.34 16.14
N GLY A 292 -0.85 4.59 15.30
CA GLY A 292 -0.78 4.68 13.84
C GLY A 292 -2.13 4.60 13.14
N PRO A 293 -2.12 4.50 11.81
CA PRO A 293 -3.34 4.45 10.98
C PRO A 293 -4.31 3.33 11.34
N GLU A 294 -3.84 2.26 11.96
CA GLU A 294 -4.65 1.12 12.39
C GLU A 294 -5.73 1.52 13.42
N LYS A 295 -5.46 2.54 14.25
CA LYS A 295 -6.46 3.07 15.18
C LYS A 295 -7.63 3.68 14.42
N GLU A 296 -7.34 4.55 13.46
CA GLU A 296 -8.37 5.20 12.65
C GLU A 296 -9.17 4.15 11.87
N MET A 297 -8.50 3.14 11.31
CA MET A 297 -9.15 2.01 10.63
C MET A 297 -10.15 1.30 11.55
N LEU A 298 -9.73 0.89 12.74
CA LEU A 298 -10.56 0.13 13.67
C LEU A 298 -11.72 0.96 14.20
N GLU A 299 -11.49 2.22 14.56
CA GLU A 299 -12.53 3.13 15.01
C GLU A 299 -13.53 3.44 13.88
N HIS A 300 -13.06 3.61 12.64
CA HIS A 300 -13.90 3.87 11.47
C HIS A 300 -14.80 2.67 11.13
N LEU A 301 -14.25 1.46 11.18
CA LEU A 301 -14.98 0.23 10.88
C LEU A 301 -15.86 -0.27 12.02
N ALA A 302 -15.70 0.26 13.23
CA ALA A 302 -16.41 -0.21 14.42
C ALA A 302 -17.93 -0.24 14.24
N HIS A 303 -18.51 0.75 13.52
CA HIS A 303 -19.95 0.85 13.32
C HIS A 303 -20.54 -0.25 12.41
N GLU A 304 -19.72 -0.81 11.53
CA GLU A 304 -20.13 -1.93 10.65
C GLU A 304 -20.05 -3.28 11.36
N MET A 305 -19.45 -3.32 12.56
CA MET A 305 -19.24 -4.54 13.31
C MET A 305 -20.45 -4.90 14.21
N PRO A 306 -20.65 -6.19 14.56
CA PRO A 306 -21.60 -6.59 15.59
C PRO A 306 -21.37 -5.84 16.89
N LEU A 307 -22.45 -5.61 17.68
CA LEU A 307 -22.44 -4.73 18.88
C LEU A 307 -21.27 -5.00 19.85
N ALA A 308 -20.97 -6.26 20.12
CA ALA A 308 -19.86 -6.61 21.02
C ALA A 308 -18.50 -6.14 20.49
N ALA A 309 -18.22 -6.38 19.21
CA ALA A 309 -16.99 -5.88 18.56
C ALA A 309 -17.00 -4.38 18.45
N ARG A 310 -18.14 -3.76 18.14
CA ARG A 310 -18.32 -2.31 18.09
C ARG A 310 -17.96 -1.65 19.41
N ILE A 311 -18.45 -2.20 20.55
CA ILE A 311 -18.11 -1.69 21.89
C ILE A 311 -16.59 -1.70 22.09
N ILE A 312 -15.93 -2.79 21.76
CA ILE A 312 -14.48 -2.96 21.93
C ILE A 312 -13.72 -1.99 21.05
N MET A 313 -14.02 -1.96 19.74
CA MET A 313 -13.27 -1.16 18.75
C MET A 313 -13.51 0.34 18.88
N SER A 314 -14.69 0.75 19.33
CA SER A 314 -14.96 2.16 19.67
C SER A 314 -14.26 2.64 20.95
N ASN A 315 -13.75 1.73 21.77
CA ASN A 315 -13.15 2.02 23.07
C ASN A 315 -11.76 1.43 23.23
N LEU A 316 -10.90 1.59 22.21
CA LEU A 316 -9.52 1.08 22.22
C LEU A 316 -8.68 1.64 23.39
N TRP A 317 -9.03 2.83 23.91
CA TRP A 317 -8.39 3.41 25.09
C TRP A 317 -8.56 2.51 26.35
N LEU A 318 -9.63 1.71 26.43
CA LEU A 318 -9.90 0.75 27.52
C LEU A 318 -9.53 -0.66 27.13
N PHE A 319 -9.90 -1.10 25.92
CA PHE A 319 -9.74 -2.49 25.45
C PHE A 319 -8.47 -2.71 24.61
N GLY A 320 -7.63 -1.68 24.43
CA GLY A 320 -6.40 -1.77 23.64
C GLY A 320 -5.51 -2.97 24.01
N PRO A 321 -5.21 -3.24 25.29
CA PRO A 321 -4.41 -4.40 25.68
C PRO A 321 -5.02 -5.74 25.24
N LEU A 322 -6.35 -5.88 25.35
CA LEU A 322 -7.08 -7.08 24.91
C LEU A 322 -7.01 -7.23 23.38
N VAL A 323 -7.28 -6.15 22.65
CA VAL A 323 -7.21 -6.13 21.18
C VAL A 323 -5.79 -6.45 20.70
N SER A 324 -4.80 -5.85 21.34
CA SER A 324 -3.39 -6.11 21.04
C SER A 324 -3.02 -7.59 21.25
N TRP A 325 -3.47 -8.19 22.34
CA TRP A 325 -3.26 -9.62 22.62
C TRP A 325 -3.93 -10.49 21.55
N VAL A 326 -5.20 -10.24 21.22
CA VAL A 326 -5.94 -10.99 20.18
C VAL A 326 -5.25 -10.86 18.82
N PHE A 327 -4.86 -9.64 18.42
CA PHE A 327 -4.24 -9.38 17.13
C PHE A 327 -2.84 -9.99 17.01
N SER A 328 -2.14 -10.16 18.13
CA SER A 328 -0.84 -10.82 18.18
C SER A 328 -0.88 -12.32 17.86
N GLN A 329 -2.07 -12.95 17.92
CA GLN A 329 -2.21 -14.41 17.73
C GLN A 329 -2.13 -14.85 16.26
N LYS A 330 -2.24 -13.92 15.31
CA LYS A 330 -2.21 -14.23 13.87
C LYS A 330 -1.24 -13.31 13.14
N PRO A 331 -0.38 -13.82 12.25
CA PRO A 331 0.61 -13.00 11.54
C PRO A 331 0.04 -11.78 10.83
N PRO A 332 -1.07 -11.82 10.07
CA PRO A 332 -1.59 -10.65 9.39
C PRO A 332 -2.03 -9.54 10.36
N THR A 333 -2.75 -9.87 11.43
CA THR A 333 -3.21 -8.88 12.42
C THR A 333 -2.07 -8.40 13.31
N ASN A 334 -1.10 -9.26 13.63
CA ASN A 334 0.11 -8.89 14.36
C ASN A 334 0.93 -7.85 13.58
N ALA A 335 1.00 -8.01 12.26
CA ALA A 335 1.69 -7.06 11.39
C ALA A 335 1.03 -5.67 11.36
N ILE A 336 -0.27 -5.56 11.65
CA ILE A 336 -0.97 -4.26 11.73
C ILE A 336 -0.47 -3.44 12.91
N ILE A 337 -0.27 -4.09 14.06
CA ILE A 337 -0.14 -3.43 15.36
C ILE A 337 1.31 -3.27 15.87
N ARG A 338 2.31 -3.74 15.13
CA ARG A 338 3.72 -3.63 15.58
C ARG A 338 4.73 -3.67 14.45
N THR A 339 5.97 -3.31 14.76
CA THR A 339 7.12 -3.66 13.94
C THR A 339 7.30 -5.17 14.00
N VAL A 340 7.30 -5.83 12.84
CA VAL A 340 7.54 -7.28 12.74
C VAL A 340 8.97 -7.55 12.30
N THR A 341 9.51 -8.68 12.77
CA THR A 341 10.90 -9.10 12.59
C THR A 341 10.94 -10.45 11.89
N SER A 342 11.85 -10.61 10.95
CA SER A 342 12.10 -11.88 10.26
C SER A 342 13.59 -12.10 10.08
N VAL A 343 14.09 -13.26 10.48
CA VAL A 343 15.45 -13.70 10.14
C VAL A 343 15.42 -14.27 8.73
N THR A 344 16.15 -13.63 7.81
CA THR A 344 16.05 -13.96 6.39
C THR A 344 17.24 -14.75 5.85
N MET A 345 18.41 -14.58 6.46
CA MET A 345 19.63 -15.31 6.07
C MET A 345 20.46 -15.65 7.31
N PHE A 346 21.11 -16.82 7.29
CA PHE A 346 22.06 -17.26 8.30
C PHE A 346 23.20 -18.01 7.60
N ASN A 347 24.43 -17.51 7.74
CA ASN A 347 25.62 -18.06 7.07
C ASN A 347 26.73 -18.28 8.07
N GLY A 348 27.43 -19.43 7.97
CA GLY A 348 28.58 -19.72 8.79
C GLY A 348 29.15 -21.12 8.49
N GLY A 349 30.48 -21.23 8.53
CA GLY A 349 31.18 -22.49 8.25
C GLY A 349 31.40 -22.79 6.78
N VAL A 350 32.48 -23.50 6.49
CA VAL A 350 32.89 -23.90 5.12
C VAL A 350 33.08 -25.41 4.99
N LYS A 351 33.29 -26.10 6.13
CA LYS A 351 33.54 -27.54 6.16
C LYS A 351 33.19 -28.12 7.54
N THR A 352 32.68 -29.33 7.60
CA THR A 352 32.15 -29.97 8.81
C THR A 352 33.16 -30.17 9.95
N ASN A 353 34.47 -30.26 9.65
CA ASN A 353 35.52 -30.43 10.64
C ASN A 353 36.39 -29.18 10.89
N VAL A 354 35.88 -27.99 10.49
CA VAL A 354 36.56 -26.69 10.67
C VAL A 354 35.65 -25.75 11.48
N LEU A 355 36.19 -25.15 12.53
CA LEU A 355 35.52 -24.08 13.26
C LEU A 355 35.53 -22.80 12.41
N PRO A 356 34.37 -22.14 12.20
CA PRO A 356 34.30 -20.95 11.37
C PRO A 356 34.96 -19.74 12.06
N SER A 357 35.70 -18.95 11.29
CA SER A 357 36.27 -17.67 11.73
C SER A 357 35.24 -16.55 11.85
N ASP A 358 34.06 -16.75 11.25
CA ASP A 358 32.96 -15.79 11.32
C ASP A 358 31.60 -16.45 11.08
N ALA A 359 30.54 -15.77 11.50
CA ALA A 359 29.16 -16.09 11.17
C ALA A 359 28.37 -14.81 10.99
N THR A 360 27.39 -14.82 10.07
CA THR A 360 26.52 -13.68 9.77
C THR A 360 25.06 -14.09 9.70
N ALA A 361 24.17 -13.23 10.17
CA ALA A 361 22.74 -13.34 9.97
C ALA A 361 22.16 -12.00 9.48
N TYR A 362 21.07 -12.07 8.72
CA TYR A 362 20.33 -10.89 8.28
C TYR A 362 18.94 -10.89 8.90
N ILE A 363 18.58 -9.77 9.49
CA ILE A 363 17.31 -9.54 10.16
C ILE A 363 16.58 -8.45 9.38
N ASN A 364 15.38 -8.73 8.90
CA ASN A 364 14.53 -7.74 8.27
C ASN A 364 13.40 -7.34 9.21
N HIS A 365 13.29 -6.05 9.49
CA HIS A 365 12.19 -5.45 10.22
C HIS A 365 11.26 -4.69 9.28
N ARG A 366 9.94 -4.83 9.47
CA ARG A 366 8.93 -3.96 8.85
C ARG A 366 8.42 -3.00 9.91
N ILE A 367 8.90 -1.76 9.86
CA ILE A 367 8.81 -0.79 10.95
C ILE A 367 7.44 -0.13 10.99
N HIS A 368 6.81 -0.13 12.17
CA HIS A 368 5.56 0.57 12.39
C HIS A 368 5.77 2.09 12.36
N PRO A 369 4.85 2.91 11.78
CA PRO A 369 5.03 4.37 11.66
C PRO A 369 5.28 5.14 12.95
N ALA A 370 4.92 4.57 14.08
CA ALA A 370 5.17 5.16 15.41
C ALA A 370 6.57 4.88 15.97
N GLN A 371 7.44 4.19 15.22
CA GLN A 371 8.78 3.83 15.67
C GLN A 371 9.85 4.31 14.69
N SER A 372 11.00 4.69 15.21
CA SER A 372 12.17 5.07 14.44
C SER A 372 13.10 3.89 14.18
N ILE A 373 13.93 3.99 13.15
CA ILE A 373 15.00 3.01 12.86
C ILE A 373 15.93 2.86 14.05
N GLN A 374 16.27 3.97 14.72
CA GLN A 374 17.21 3.93 15.86
C GLN A 374 16.61 3.18 17.06
N GLU A 375 15.32 3.36 17.35
CA GLU A 375 14.65 2.61 18.43
C GLU A 375 14.68 1.10 18.18
N ILE A 376 14.55 0.65 16.93
CA ILE A 376 14.62 -0.78 16.58
C ILE A 376 16.04 -1.31 16.80
N ILE A 377 17.06 -0.57 16.35
CA ILE A 377 18.47 -0.96 16.53
C ILE A 377 18.82 -1.05 18.02
N ASP A 378 18.37 -0.09 18.82
CA ASP A 378 18.64 -0.05 20.25
C ASP A 378 17.91 -1.17 21.00
N TYR A 379 16.68 -1.49 20.58
CA TYR A 379 15.92 -2.63 21.10
C TYR A 379 16.65 -3.94 20.83
N ASP A 380 17.05 -4.20 19.59
CA ASP A 380 17.79 -5.42 19.22
C ASP A 380 19.12 -5.54 19.99
N ARG A 381 19.86 -4.44 20.09
CA ARG A 381 21.11 -4.41 20.86
C ARG A 381 20.89 -4.77 22.32
N ALA A 382 19.82 -4.23 22.92
CA ALA A 382 19.49 -4.51 24.32
C ALA A 382 19.07 -5.98 24.54
N ILE A 383 18.29 -6.55 23.61
CA ILE A 383 17.86 -7.95 23.68
C ILE A 383 19.04 -8.91 23.47
N ILE A 384 19.88 -8.64 22.48
CA ILE A 384 21.08 -9.47 22.19
C ILE A 384 22.00 -9.47 23.42
N ASN A 385 22.29 -8.30 23.96
CA ASN A 385 23.17 -8.08 25.13
C ASN A 385 24.42 -8.96 25.09
N ASP A 386 25.17 -8.88 23.98
CA ASP A 386 26.43 -9.57 23.75
C ASP A 386 27.32 -8.73 22.80
N ASP A 387 28.36 -8.11 23.32
CA ASP A 387 29.25 -7.20 22.58
C ASP A 387 30.04 -7.86 21.45
N ARG A 388 30.10 -9.20 21.41
CA ARG A 388 30.73 -9.96 20.33
C ARG A 388 29.87 -9.96 19.05
N VAL A 389 28.57 -9.69 19.19
CA VAL A 389 27.65 -9.57 18.04
C VAL A 389 27.64 -8.12 17.57
N LYS A 390 28.21 -7.87 16.39
CA LYS A 390 28.25 -6.55 15.78
C LYS A 390 27.05 -6.36 14.85
N LEU A 391 26.30 -5.26 15.08
CA LEU A 391 25.15 -4.86 14.26
C LEU A 391 25.60 -3.81 13.26
N SER A 392 25.24 -3.99 11.99
CA SER A 392 25.38 -2.98 10.93
C SER A 392 24.11 -2.86 10.12
N VAL A 393 23.77 -1.63 9.71
CA VAL A 393 22.64 -1.39 8.80
C VAL A 393 23.10 -1.67 7.38
N GLU A 394 22.43 -2.60 6.69
CA GLU A 394 22.66 -2.88 5.27
C GLU A 394 21.75 -2.02 4.39
N ASP A 395 20.48 -1.87 4.79
CA ASP A 395 19.50 -1.04 4.09
C ASP A 395 18.37 -0.61 5.03
N SER A 396 17.79 0.55 4.78
CA SER A 396 16.70 1.04 5.61
C SER A 396 15.84 2.11 4.93
N MET A 397 14.59 2.18 5.34
CA MET A 397 13.65 3.22 4.95
C MET A 397 12.79 3.62 6.13
N VAL A 398 12.67 4.92 6.36
CA VAL A 398 11.77 5.46 7.39
C VAL A 398 10.32 5.18 7.00
N ALA A 399 9.50 4.79 7.95
CA ALA A 399 8.07 4.62 7.75
C ALA A 399 7.41 5.95 7.33
N ALA A 400 6.41 5.89 6.45
CA ALA A 400 5.64 7.06 6.09
C ALA A 400 4.61 7.37 7.20
N SER A 401 4.63 8.59 7.71
CA SER A 401 3.60 9.09 8.63
C SER A 401 2.23 9.13 7.96
N GLY A 402 1.16 9.01 8.73
CA GLY A 402 -0.21 9.02 8.21
C GLY A 402 -0.55 10.32 7.46
N SER A 403 -1.10 10.18 6.27
CA SER A 403 -1.71 11.28 5.53
C SER A 403 -3.06 11.65 6.16
N PRO A 404 -3.50 12.91 6.05
CA PRO A 404 -4.80 13.32 6.55
C PRO A 404 -5.95 12.51 5.93
N SER A 405 -6.93 12.10 6.74
CA SER A 405 -8.06 11.24 6.32
C SER A 405 -9.43 11.75 6.79
N GLY A 406 -9.51 13.04 7.14
CA GLY A 406 -10.69 13.69 7.67
C GLY A 406 -11.73 14.08 6.62
N GLU A 407 -12.89 14.60 7.09
CA GLU A 407 -13.98 15.08 6.24
C GLU A 407 -13.57 16.24 5.32
N ASN A 408 -12.57 17.02 5.73
CA ASN A 408 -12.10 18.20 5.01
C ASN A 408 -10.82 17.92 4.20
N ASP A 409 -10.33 16.69 4.23
CA ASP A 409 -9.09 16.31 3.53
C ASP A 409 -9.42 15.95 2.07
N PHE A 410 -9.29 16.94 1.20
CA PHE A 410 -9.73 16.87 -0.20
C PHE A 410 -9.29 15.58 -0.91
N GLY A 411 -8.01 15.23 -0.88
CA GLY A 411 -7.50 14.03 -1.55
C GLY A 411 -8.13 12.74 -1.04
N TYR A 412 -8.25 12.59 0.29
CA TYR A 412 -8.90 11.42 0.88
C TYR A 412 -10.36 11.30 0.47
N GLN A 413 -11.10 12.42 0.52
CA GLN A 413 -12.53 12.44 0.17
C GLN A 413 -12.77 12.17 -1.32
N ILE A 414 -11.92 12.72 -2.21
CA ILE A 414 -11.99 12.41 -3.64
C ILE A 414 -11.84 10.90 -3.87
N ILE A 415 -10.84 10.27 -3.26
CA ILE A 415 -10.58 8.83 -3.41
C ILE A 415 -11.73 8.02 -2.82
N SER A 416 -12.15 8.33 -1.58
CA SER A 416 -13.24 7.65 -0.88
C SER A 416 -14.56 7.73 -1.65
N ASN A 417 -14.90 8.91 -2.19
CA ASN A 417 -16.12 9.11 -2.97
C ASN A 417 -16.04 8.35 -4.30
N SER A 418 -14.93 8.41 -5.01
CA SER A 418 -14.73 7.68 -6.26
C SER A 418 -14.82 6.16 -6.07
N ILE A 419 -14.32 5.63 -4.97
CA ILE A 419 -14.50 4.22 -4.58
C ILE A 419 -15.99 3.90 -4.44
N ARG A 420 -16.74 4.70 -3.69
CA ARG A 420 -18.15 4.45 -3.41
C ARG A 420 -19.07 4.67 -4.62
N GLN A 421 -18.66 5.49 -5.56
CA GLN A 421 -19.35 5.63 -6.84
C GLN A 421 -19.28 4.34 -7.67
N ILE A 422 -18.19 3.57 -7.55
CA ILE A 422 -18.00 2.29 -8.27
C ILE A 422 -18.51 1.10 -7.45
N TRP A 423 -18.12 1.04 -6.18
CA TRP A 423 -18.53 -0.01 -5.25
C TRP A 423 -19.52 0.56 -4.23
N THR A 424 -20.75 0.84 -4.71
CA THR A 424 -21.79 1.55 -3.94
C THR A 424 -22.14 0.91 -2.61
N ASN A 425 -21.84 -0.38 -2.43
CA ASN A 425 -22.05 -1.12 -1.19
C ASN A 425 -20.79 -1.23 -0.33
N ALA A 426 -19.67 -0.64 -0.75
CA ALA A 426 -18.43 -0.70 0.00
C ALA A 426 -18.38 0.36 1.11
N THR A 427 -17.80 -0.02 2.25
CA THR A 427 -17.36 0.92 3.28
C THR A 427 -15.90 1.27 3.03
N THR A 428 -15.54 2.55 3.04
CA THR A 428 -14.15 3.00 2.94
C THR A 428 -13.57 3.21 4.33
N ALA A 429 -12.28 2.93 4.51
CA ALA A 429 -11.57 3.23 5.75
C ALA A 429 -10.10 3.56 5.49
N PRO A 430 -9.50 4.49 6.26
CA PRO A 430 -8.07 4.70 6.23
C PRO A 430 -7.34 3.48 6.82
N ALA A 431 -6.15 3.15 6.30
CA ALA A 431 -5.40 2.00 6.78
C ALA A 431 -3.89 2.16 6.62
N LEU A 432 -3.14 1.22 7.21
CA LEU A 432 -1.69 1.11 7.09
C LEU A 432 -1.34 0.10 5.99
N LEU A 433 -0.54 0.51 5.02
CA LEU A 433 0.05 -0.40 4.04
C LEU A 433 1.28 -1.10 4.64
N PHE A 434 1.38 -2.42 4.44
CA PHE A 434 2.49 -3.23 4.96
C PHE A 434 3.68 -3.28 4.02
N GLY A 435 3.42 -3.18 2.71
CA GLY A 435 4.41 -3.08 1.66
C GLY A 435 5.00 -1.67 1.53
N ASN A 436 5.86 -1.51 0.56
CA ASN A 436 6.42 -0.22 0.18
C ASN A 436 6.05 0.07 -1.27
N THR A 437 5.94 1.35 -1.61
CA THR A 437 5.60 1.82 -2.94
C THR A 437 6.52 2.95 -3.37
N ASP A 438 6.40 3.39 -4.61
CA ASP A 438 7.13 4.56 -5.13
C ASP A 438 6.78 5.88 -4.42
N THR A 439 5.73 5.91 -3.61
CA THR A 439 5.26 7.11 -2.89
C THR A 439 6.33 7.76 -2.02
N ARG A 440 7.27 6.97 -1.48
CA ARG A 440 8.42 7.47 -0.69
C ARG A 440 9.23 8.54 -1.43
N HIS A 441 9.28 8.47 -2.77
CA HIS A 441 10.06 9.37 -3.60
C HIS A 441 9.38 10.71 -3.85
N TYR A 442 8.10 10.86 -3.47
CA TYR A 442 7.30 12.06 -3.66
C TYR A 442 7.00 12.82 -2.36
N SER A 443 7.43 12.30 -1.19
CA SER A 443 7.21 12.92 0.13
C SER A 443 7.78 14.34 0.24
N MET A 444 8.74 14.69 -0.63
CA MET A 444 9.33 16.02 -0.71
C MET A 444 8.43 17.10 -1.33
N ILE A 445 7.33 16.70 -2.00
CA ILE A 445 6.40 17.60 -2.69
C ILE A 445 4.96 17.50 -2.18
N THR A 446 4.64 16.50 -1.36
CA THR A 446 3.34 16.42 -0.67
C THR A 446 3.41 15.52 0.57
N LYS A 447 2.52 15.77 1.53
CA LYS A 447 2.23 14.87 2.66
C LYS A 447 0.89 14.16 2.49
N ASN A 448 0.08 14.56 1.49
CA ASN A 448 -1.22 13.98 1.19
C ASN A 448 -1.02 12.83 0.21
N ILE A 449 -0.54 11.68 0.72
CA ILE A 449 -0.17 10.52 -0.08
C ILE A 449 -1.11 9.37 0.26
N TYR A 450 -1.82 8.89 -0.74
CA TYR A 450 -2.81 7.83 -0.61
C TYR A 450 -2.44 6.65 -1.50
N ARG A 451 -2.77 5.44 -1.05
CA ARG A 451 -2.41 4.18 -1.69
C ARG A 451 -3.64 3.29 -1.81
N PHE A 452 -4.08 3.09 -3.04
CA PHE A 452 -5.25 2.29 -3.33
C PHE A 452 -5.17 1.64 -4.70
N CYS A 453 -5.25 0.32 -4.72
CA CYS A 453 -5.38 -0.48 -5.93
C CYS A 453 -6.88 -0.74 -6.19
N PRO A 454 -7.46 -0.34 -7.32
CA PRO A 454 -8.88 -0.52 -7.61
C PRO A 454 -9.22 -1.99 -7.96
N THR A 455 -8.82 -2.90 -7.10
CA THR A 455 -8.98 -4.35 -7.23
C THR A 455 -9.90 -4.88 -6.14
N VAL A 456 -10.83 -5.77 -6.52
CA VAL A 456 -11.64 -6.53 -5.56
C VAL A 456 -10.94 -7.83 -5.23
N MET A 457 -10.62 -8.03 -3.96
CA MET A 457 -9.95 -9.23 -3.46
C MET A 457 -10.90 -10.09 -2.63
N PHE A 458 -10.86 -11.38 -2.88
CA PHE A 458 -11.51 -12.41 -2.08
C PHE A 458 -10.46 -13.16 -1.25
N LEU A 459 -10.89 -13.85 -0.20
CA LEU A 459 -10.00 -14.66 0.64
C LEU A 459 -9.17 -15.64 -0.23
N GLY A 460 -7.86 -15.57 -0.09
CA GLY A 460 -6.89 -16.35 -0.88
C GLY A 460 -6.28 -15.59 -2.05
N ASP A 461 -6.87 -14.48 -2.51
CA ASP A 461 -6.28 -13.67 -3.58
C ASP A 461 -5.06 -12.88 -3.12
N GLU A 462 -4.89 -12.64 -1.81
CA GLU A 462 -3.70 -11.99 -1.24
C GLU A 462 -2.40 -12.72 -1.57
N LYS A 463 -2.47 -14.03 -1.83
CA LYS A 463 -1.32 -14.85 -2.22
C LYS A 463 -0.91 -14.67 -3.68
N ARG A 464 -1.69 -13.95 -4.48
CA ARG A 464 -1.44 -13.73 -5.91
C ARG A 464 -0.54 -12.52 -6.17
N PHE A 465 -0.47 -11.56 -5.23
CA PHE A 465 0.54 -10.50 -5.29
C PHE A 465 1.94 -11.11 -5.22
N HIS A 466 2.77 -10.84 -6.22
CA HIS A 466 4.07 -11.47 -6.42
C HIS A 466 4.03 -13.02 -6.46
N GLY A 467 2.85 -13.60 -6.32
CA GLY A 467 2.62 -15.05 -6.30
C GLY A 467 2.33 -15.65 -7.68
N ILE A 468 1.81 -16.88 -7.67
CA ILE A 468 1.42 -17.60 -8.88
C ILE A 468 -0.06 -17.33 -9.24
N ASN A 469 -0.41 -17.50 -10.52
CA ASN A 469 -1.78 -17.35 -11.04
C ASN A 469 -2.40 -15.99 -10.70
N GLU A 470 -1.61 -14.91 -10.78
CA GLU A 470 -2.10 -13.54 -10.69
C GLU A 470 -3.15 -13.30 -11.77
N ARG A 471 -4.26 -12.66 -11.40
CA ARG A 471 -5.41 -12.49 -12.30
C ARG A 471 -6.29 -11.33 -11.90
N ILE A 472 -6.97 -10.74 -12.88
CA ILE A 472 -8.04 -9.77 -12.66
C ILE A 472 -9.29 -10.19 -13.43
N SER A 473 -10.48 -9.99 -12.84
CA SER A 473 -11.72 -10.22 -13.60
C SER A 473 -11.97 -9.08 -14.58
N LYS A 474 -12.62 -9.38 -15.72
CA LYS A 474 -13.05 -8.35 -16.68
C LYS A 474 -13.92 -7.28 -16.02
N LYS A 475 -14.83 -7.69 -15.13
CA LYS A 475 -15.64 -6.77 -14.35
C LYS A 475 -14.80 -5.83 -13.51
N ASN A 476 -13.76 -6.34 -12.87
CA ASN A 476 -12.90 -5.51 -12.03
C ASN A 476 -12.01 -4.58 -12.88
N LEU A 477 -11.58 -5.01 -14.06
CA LEU A 477 -10.88 -4.13 -15.00
C LEU A 477 -11.79 -2.95 -15.42
N GLU A 478 -13.07 -3.21 -15.74
CA GLU A 478 -14.07 -2.16 -16.02
C GLU A 478 -14.20 -1.21 -14.83
N GLN A 479 -14.31 -1.75 -13.62
CA GLN A 479 -14.38 -0.97 -12.38
C GLN A 479 -13.14 -0.11 -12.15
N ALA A 480 -11.96 -0.64 -12.42
CA ALA A 480 -10.69 0.09 -12.28
C ALA A 480 -10.62 1.29 -13.22
N ILE A 481 -11.03 1.12 -14.49
CA ILE A 481 -11.07 2.22 -15.48
C ILE A 481 -12.05 3.30 -15.00
N ASN A 482 -13.25 2.91 -14.56
CA ASN A 482 -14.26 3.86 -14.10
C ASN A 482 -13.86 4.53 -12.78
N PHE A 483 -13.11 3.86 -11.89
CA PHE A 483 -12.55 4.48 -10.71
C PHE A 483 -11.62 5.66 -11.07
N TYR A 484 -10.70 5.49 -12.02
CA TYR A 484 -9.84 6.57 -12.46
C TYR A 484 -10.61 7.67 -13.21
N TYR A 485 -11.65 7.32 -13.96
CA TYR A 485 -12.56 8.31 -14.52
C TYR A 485 -13.15 9.21 -13.43
N HIS A 486 -13.66 8.62 -12.35
CA HIS A 486 -14.21 9.39 -11.22
C HIS A 486 -13.13 10.16 -10.46
N ILE A 487 -11.93 9.61 -10.28
CA ILE A 487 -10.82 10.36 -9.68
C ILE A 487 -10.54 11.63 -10.47
N ILE A 488 -10.41 11.54 -11.80
CA ILE A 488 -10.08 12.68 -12.66
C ILE A 488 -11.22 13.71 -12.64
N THR A 489 -12.46 13.28 -12.75
CA THR A 489 -13.61 14.19 -12.80
C THR A 489 -13.90 14.83 -11.42
N ASN A 490 -13.86 14.05 -10.34
CA ASN A 490 -14.08 14.58 -8.99
C ASN A 490 -12.96 15.52 -8.54
N ALA A 491 -11.71 15.24 -8.90
CA ALA A 491 -10.57 16.09 -8.54
C ALA A 491 -10.49 17.39 -9.35
N ASP A 492 -11.22 17.49 -10.45
CA ASP A 492 -11.25 18.68 -11.30
C ASP A 492 -11.92 19.89 -10.64
N GLU A 493 -12.78 19.62 -9.64
CA GLU A 493 -13.49 20.63 -8.89
C GLU A 493 -12.63 21.29 -7.80
N ASN A 494 -13.08 22.47 -7.35
CA ASN A 494 -12.36 23.25 -6.35
C ASN A 494 -12.76 22.94 -4.90
N SER A 495 -13.89 22.27 -4.69
CA SER A 495 -14.41 21.93 -3.38
C SER A 495 -15.11 20.59 -3.37
N LEU A 496 -15.19 19.98 -2.19
CA LEU A 496 -15.91 18.73 -1.97
C LEU A 496 -17.43 18.84 -2.19
N THR A 497 -17.97 20.05 -2.17
CA THR A 497 -19.41 20.30 -2.38
C THR A 497 -19.83 20.17 -3.84
N ASN A 498 -18.88 20.24 -4.77
CA ASN A 498 -19.11 20.17 -6.21
C ASN A 498 -18.62 18.85 -6.81
N ILE A 499 -18.46 17.81 -6.00
CA ILE A 499 -18.17 16.47 -6.52
C ILE A 499 -19.30 16.09 -7.46
N HIS A 500 -18.93 15.61 -8.65
CA HIS A 500 -19.85 15.20 -9.71
C HIS A 500 -21.04 14.44 -9.16
N GLN A 501 -22.22 15.04 -9.27
CA GLN A 501 -23.48 14.52 -8.77
C GLN A 501 -24.27 14.02 -9.98
N HIS A 502 -24.51 12.72 -10.07
CA HIS A 502 -25.48 12.17 -11.00
C HIS A 502 -26.93 12.34 -10.47
N SER A 503 -27.20 13.43 -9.72
CA SER A 503 -28.46 13.61 -9.01
C SER A 503 -29.62 14.04 -9.88
N ASP A 504 -29.41 14.47 -11.10
CA ASP A 504 -30.44 15.10 -11.92
C ASP A 504 -31.11 14.16 -12.93
N GLU A 505 -30.82 12.84 -12.85
CA GLU A 505 -31.46 11.83 -13.68
C GLU A 505 -32.31 10.86 -12.84
N LEU A 506 -33.42 11.38 -12.33
CA LEU A 506 -34.56 10.60 -11.82
C LEU A 506 -35.68 10.61 -12.83
#